data_4dc45f31197616a9c48e89220fc71ef6
#
_entry.id   4dc45f31197616a9c48e89220fc71ef6
#
_cell.length_a   1.000
_cell.length_b   1.000
_cell.length_c   1.000
_cell.angle_alpha   90.00
_cell.angle_beta   90.00
_cell.angle_gamma   90.00
#
_symmetry.space_group_name_H-M   'P 1'
#
loop_
_entity.id
_entity.type
_entity.pdbx_description
1 polymer ?
#
loop_
_entity_poly.entity_id
_entity_poly.type
_entity_poly.pdbx_seq_one_letter_code
_entity_poly.pdbx_strand_id
1 'polypeptide(L)'
;MKRILLLSLLFVVLAVKAQININIGSTNVGTAPVSSFFSYSYVQQIYPKQELNASAAGNITGLTFYIDPMSTIVESSNWTVYLGHTSKNTFSSGTDWIPATQLTQVFEGTVVKNNNQVQVIFATPFAYNNTDNLVIAAKENSPNIDINNFDEAFHVYTHIPYSTLYYKGDRGIVDTAALPGGIRADYKSSVTISGLTPSTAPGCPFIIYPLNNIQNVSLSPNIKWLPVSGADSYKISLGTSPGGTDVINQQSVSGTDFTPMANLATGTNYYLKIASVSANVVSSGCSEYVFKTIPPVPLNDACSGAFLASAFPYAYTQDDAVSTTNNAGNISVCSSAGDTGMNDGTWFKLIGDDSQYTIKVTMPAGSSFDPQIGAYSGSCSNLSCVDTVDNAGGGGTETLTVATTAGTEYFINVGAYDDTTDAPEDTFTLTITKL
;
A
#
# COMPACT_ATOMS: atom_id res chain seq x y z
N MET A 1 -0.63 36.81 -73.14
CA MET A 1 -1.02 35.51 -72.56
C MET A 1 -0.21 35.30 -71.32
N LYS A 2 -0.81 35.55 -70.12
CA LYS A 2 -0.17 35.32 -68.81
C LYS A 2 -0.49 33.89 -68.41
N ARG A 3 0.53 33.03 -68.30
CA ARG A 3 0.38 31.67 -67.74
C ARG A 3 0.38 31.76 -66.21
N ILE A 4 -0.75 31.43 -65.58
CA ILE A 4 -0.86 31.29 -64.17
C ILE A 4 -0.36 29.89 -63.85
N LEU A 5 0.75 29.79 -63.10
CA LEU A 5 1.29 28.52 -62.56
C LEU A 5 0.54 28.23 -61.26
N LEU A 6 -0.35 27.22 -61.28
CA LEU A 6 -1.04 26.74 -60.08
C LEU A 6 -0.06 25.82 -59.34
N LEU A 7 0.50 26.32 -58.22
CA LEU A 7 1.31 25.52 -57.32
C LEU A 7 0.36 24.73 -56.40
N SER A 8 0.14 23.44 -56.66
CA SER A 8 -0.60 22.56 -55.76
C SER A 8 0.27 22.22 -54.55
N LEU A 9 -0.03 22.83 -53.41
CA LEU A 9 0.59 22.51 -52.14
C LEU A 9 0.04 21.14 -51.65
N LEU A 10 0.83 20.08 -51.78
CA LEU A 10 0.51 18.76 -51.26
C LEU A 10 0.71 18.79 -49.75
N PHE A 11 -0.35 18.95 -48.95
CA PHE A 11 -0.32 18.75 -47.54
C PHE A 11 -0.19 17.24 -47.24
N VAL A 12 1.02 16.78 -46.94
CA VAL A 12 1.24 15.47 -46.34
C VAL A 12 0.78 15.57 -44.87
N VAL A 13 -0.44 15.18 -44.59
CA VAL A 13 -0.90 14.98 -43.23
C VAL A 13 -0.19 13.73 -42.68
N LEU A 14 0.89 13.93 -41.97
CA LEU A 14 1.46 12.88 -41.14
C LEU A 14 0.43 12.55 -40.05
N ALA A 15 -0.32 11.48 -40.27
CA ALA A 15 -1.20 10.94 -39.23
C ALA A 15 -0.33 10.45 -38.05
N VAL A 16 -0.14 11.29 -37.05
CA VAL A 16 0.44 10.88 -35.79
C VAL A 16 -0.53 9.83 -35.21
N LYS A 17 -0.10 8.58 -35.13
CA LYS A 17 -0.92 7.53 -34.50
C LYS A 17 -1.12 7.89 -33.04
N ALA A 18 -2.35 7.93 -32.60
CA ALA A 18 -2.70 8.13 -31.20
C ALA A 18 -2.10 6.98 -30.39
N GLN A 19 -1.22 7.29 -29.43
CA GLN A 19 -0.58 6.30 -28.58
C GLN A 19 -0.19 6.91 -27.23
N ILE A 20 -0.22 6.08 -26.19
CA ILE A 20 0.26 6.42 -24.86
C ILE A 20 1.52 5.61 -24.58
N ASN A 21 2.59 6.27 -24.19
CA ASN A 21 3.85 5.66 -23.83
C ASN A 21 4.00 5.67 -22.31
N ILE A 22 4.16 4.49 -21.74
CA ILE A 22 4.32 4.33 -20.29
C ILE A 22 5.74 3.86 -20.01
N ASN A 23 6.54 4.73 -19.45
CA ASN A 23 7.90 4.51 -18.96
C ASN A 23 8.83 3.76 -19.95
N ILE A 24 8.76 4.07 -21.24
CA ILE A 24 9.48 3.38 -22.32
C ILE A 24 11.01 3.54 -22.28
N GLY A 25 11.53 4.40 -21.40
CA GLY A 25 12.97 4.62 -21.21
C GLY A 25 13.59 3.76 -20.10
N SER A 26 12.82 2.91 -19.41
CA SER A 26 13.37 2.04 -18.38
C SER A 26 14.29 0.99 -18.98
N THR A 27 15.39 0.70 -18.27
CA THR A 27 16.33 -0.38 -18.57
C THR A 27 16.29 -1.49 -17.49
N ASN A 28 15.45 -1.34 -16.46
CA ASN A 28 15.22 -2.42 -15.50
C ASN A 28 14.48 -3.55 -16.20
N VAL A 29 14.81 -4.79 -15.87
CA VAL A 29 14.18 -5.98 -16.44
C VAL A 29 13.36 -6.73 -15.41
N GLY A 30 12.34 -7.46 -15.89
CA GLY A 30 11.44 -8.23 -15.04
C GLY A 30 10.68 -9.32 -15.82
N THR A 31 9.87 -10.09 -15.10
CA THR A 31 9.09 -11.22 -15.63
C THR A 31 7.87 -10.78 -16.46
N ALA A 32 7.40 -9.54 -16.30
CA ALA A 32 6.22 -9.05 -17.02
C ALA A 32 6.59 -8.48 -18.42
N PRO A 33 5.78 -8.72 -19.48
CA PRO A 33 4.40 -9.24 -19.48
C PRO A 33 4.31 -10.76 -19.45
N VAL A 34 5.39 -11.48 -19.72
CA VAL A 34 5.51 -12.95 -19.65
C VAL A 34 6.92 -13.32 -19.19
N SER A 35 7.10 -14.51 -18.60
CA SER A 35 8.42 -15.09 -18.42
C SER A 35 8.85 -15.79 -19.70
N SER A 36 10.02 -15.47 -20.22
CA SER A 36 10.62 -16.18 -21.37
C SER A 36 11.56 -17.31 -20.94
N PHE A 37 11.85 -17.42 -19.67
CA PHE A 37 12.74 -18.47 -19.10
C PHE A 37 11.96 -19.71 -18.65
N PHE A 38 10.65 -19.59 -18.33
CA PHE A 38 9.79 -20.71 -17.98
C PHE A 38 8.88 -21.05 -19.18
N SER A 39 8.56 -22.34 -19.34
CA SER A 39 7.72 -22.83 -20.45
C SER A 39 6.32 -22.22 -20.47
N TYR A 40 5.80 -21.85 -19.31
CA TYR A 40 4.44 -21.31 -19.20
C TYR A 40 4.41 -20.21 -18.16
N SER A 41 3.76 -19.11 -18.50
CA SER A 41 3.53 -18.02 -17.56
C SER A 41 2.17 -17.36 -17.75
N TYR A 42 1.65 -16.76 -16.69
CA TYR A 42 0.49 -15.90 -16.73
C TYR A 42 0.73 -14.69 -15.83
N VAL A 43 0.58 -13.51 -16.39
CA VAL A 43 0.86 -12.25 -15.70
C VAL A 43 -0.33 -11.33 -15.86
N GLN A 44 -0.78 -10.74 -14.76
CA GLN A 44 -1.75 -9.64 -14.76
C GLN A 44 -1.09 -8.39 -14.22
N GLN A 45 -1.31 -7.26 -14.87
CA GLN A 45 -0.76 -5.96 -14.51
C GLN A 45 -1.87 -4.91 -14.49
N ILE A 46 -1.93 -4.10 -13.43
CA ILE A 46 -2.91 -3.02 -13.28
C ILE A 46 -2.23 -1.69 -13.61
N TYR A 47 -2.74 -1.01 -14.63
CA TYR A 47 -2.34 0.34 -15.03
C TYR A 47 -3.43 1.32 -14.60
N PRO A 48 -3.21 2.13 -13.55
CA PRO A 48 -4.17 3.13 -13.12
C PRO A 48 -4.55 4.11 -14.23
N LYS A 49 -5.80 4.54 -14.23
CA LYS A 49 -6.30 5.57 -15.16
C LYS A 49 -5.41 6.82 -15.17
N GLN A 50 -4.95 7.25 -14.00
CA GLN A 50 -4.09 8.42 -13.86
C GLN A 50 -2.74 8.26 -14.55
N GLU A 51 -2.22 7.04 -14.57
CA GLU A 51 -0.96 6.70 -15.25
C GLU A 51 -1.15 6.62 -16.77
N LEU A 52 -2.27 6.07 -17.23
CA LEU A 52 -2.62 6.07 -18.66
C LEU A 52 -2.76 7.49 -19.18
N ASN A 53 -3.34 8.37 -18.41
CA ASN A 53 -3.55 9.78 -18.72
C ASN A 53 -4.13 9.99 -20.12
N ALA A 54 -5.11 9.17 -20.51
CA ALA A 54 -5.83 9.33 -21.76
C ALA A 54 -6.77 10.54 -21.70
N SER A 55 -6.87 11.28 -22.80
CA SER A 55 -7.72 12.47 -22.90
C SER A 55 -9.22 12.14 -22.87
N ALA A 56 -9.59 10.93 -23.32
CA ALA A 56 -10.97 10.43 -23.37
C ALA A 56 -11.00 8.91 -23.46
N ALA A 57 -12.19 8.33 -23.34
CA ALA A 57 -12.44 6.94 -23.75
C ALA A 57 -12.06 6.72 -25.21
N GLY A 58 -11.62 5.52 -25.55
CA GLY A 58 -11.16 5.21 -26.89
C GLY A 58 -10.91 3.72 -27.11
N ASN A 59 -10.50 3.38 -28.31
CA ASN A 59 -10.25 2.01 -28.71
C ASN A 59 -8.76 1.70 -28.68
N ILE A 60 -8.32 0.81 -27.78
CA ILE A 60 -6.96 0.25 -27.80
C ILE A 60 -6.86 -0.74 -28.95
N THR A 61 -5.90 -0.52 -29.84
CA THR A 61 -5.70 -1.33 -31.07
C THR A 61 -4.47 -2.23 -31.01
N GLY A 62 -3.61 -2.04 -30.00
CA GLY A 62 -2.42 -2.86 -29.83
C GLY A 62 -1.56 -2.41 -28.65
N LEU A 63 -0.58 -3.24 -28.32
CA LEU A 63 0.43 -3.02 -27.31
C LEU A 63 1.81 -3.22 -27.90
N THR A 64 2.79 -2.46 -27.42
CA THR A 64 4.21 -2.71 -27.71
C THR A 64 4.96 -2.82 -26.39
N PHE A 65 5.53 -3.99 -26.12
CA PHE A 65 6.41 -4.24 -24.99
C PHE A 65 7.86 -4.07 -25.40
N TYR A 66 8.72 -3.73 -24.46
CA TYR A 66 10.14 -3.50 -24.66
C TYR A 66 10.93 -4.62 -24.01
N ILE A 67 11.90 -5.16 -24.74
CA ILE A 67 12.70 -6.31 -24.30
C ILE A 67 14.18 -5.94 -24.34
N ASP A 68 14.94 -6.48 -23.39
CA ASP A 68 16.38 -6.31 -23.34
C ASP A 68 17.03 -6.70 -24.69
N PRO A 69 18.01 -5.93 -25.18
CA PRO A 69 18.69 -6.21 -26.44
C PRO A 69 19.26 -7.63 -26.54
N MET A 70 19.74 -8.17 -25.42
CA MET A 70 20.40 -9.49 -25.39
C MET A 70 19.40 -10.66 -25.26
N SER A 71 18.16 -10.39 -24.82
CA SER A 71 17.13 -11.42 -24.63
C SER A 71 16.42 -11.78 -25.94
N THR A 72 15.89 -13.01 -26.00
CA THR A 72 15.10 -13.52 -27.14
C THR A 72 13.72 -13.96 -26.71
N ILE A 73 12.80 -14.17 -27.65
CA ILE A 73 11.47 -14.76 -27.44
C ILE A 73 11.17 -15.81 -28.53
N VAL A 74 12.19 -16.45 -29.05
CA VAL A 74 12.02 -17.41 -30.14
C VAL A 74 11.21 -18.62 -29.68
N GLU A 75 11.54 -19.13 -28.52
CA GLU A 75 10.86 -20.29 -27.93
C GLU A 75 9.61 -19.91 -27.14
N SER A 76 9.56 -18.68 -26.59
CA SER A 76 8.46 -18.14 -25.76
C SER A 76 7.54 -17.20 -26.56
N SER A 77 7.24 -17.56 -27.81
CA SER A 77 6.58 -16.66 -28.76
C SER A 77 5.08 -16.84 -28.91
N ASN A 78 4.47 -17.86 -28.32
CA ASN A 78 3.03 -18.12 -28.43
C ASN A 78 2.28 -17.48 -27.28
N TRP A 79 1.62 -16.36 -27.54
CA TRP A 79 0.95 -15.58 -26.50
C TRP A 79 -0.55 -15.52 -26.68
N THR A 80 -1.26 -15.46 -25.54
CA THR A 80 -2.64 -14.96 -25.47
C THR A 80 -2.66 -13.72 -24.60
N VAL A 81 -3.22 -12.61 -25.12
CA VAL A 81 -3.29 -11.34 -24.39
C VAL A 81 -4.75 -10.97 -24.15
N TYR A 82 -5.01 -10.49 -22.93
CA TYR A 82 -6.33 -10.04 -22.50
C TYR A 82 -6.25 -8.63 -21.97
N LEU A 83 -7.33 -7.87 -22.14
CA LEU A 83 -7.55 -6.58 -21.49
C LEU A 83 -8.85 -6.60 -20.68
N GLY A 84 -8.89 -5.78 -19.63
CA GLY A 84 -10.08 -5.62 -18.78
C GLY A 84 -10.10 -4.29 -18.06
N HIS A 85 -11.24 -3.97 -17.49
CA HIS A 85 -11.43 -2.85 -16.57
C HIS A 85 -11.42 -3.32 -15.12
N THR A 86 -10.88 -2.52 -14.22
CA THR A 86 -10.90 -2.82 -12.79
C THR A 86 -10.89 -1.54 -11.95
N SER A 87 -11.54 -1.58 -10.79
CA SER A 87 -11.41 -0.55 -9.77
C SER A 87 -10.20 -0.77 -8.86
N LYS A 88 -9.54 -1.95 -8.93
CA LYS A 88 -8.35 -2.25 -8.13
C LYS A 88 -7.16 -1.43 -8.60
N ASN A 89 -6.32 -1.00 -7.66
CA ASN A 89 -4.99 -0.43 -7.92
C ASN A 89 -3.88 -1.47 -7.74
N THR A 90 -4.12 -2.49 -6.91
CA THR A 90 -3.13 -3.50 -6.50
C THR A 90 -3.80 -4.86 -6.30
N PHE A 91 -3.00 -5.91 -6.24
CA PHE A 91 -3.41 -7.26 -5.84
C PHE A 91 -3.17 -7.45 -4.35
N SER A 92 -4.20 -7.84 -3.60
CA SER A 92 -4.15 -7.99 -2.13
C SER A 92 -3.40 -9.26 -1.67
N SER A 93 -3.39 -10.31 -2.50
CA SER A 93 -2.73 -11.59 -2.21
C SER A 93 -2.25 -12.28 -3.48
N GLY A 94 -1.51 -13.39 -3.34
CA GLY A 94 -1.09 -14.24 -4.46
C GLY A 94 -2.25 -14.98 -5.17
N THR A 95 -3.45 -14.96 -4.60
CA THR A 95 -4.65 -15.57 -5.20
C THR A 95 -5.67 -14.54 -5.67
N ASP A 96 -5.35 -13.26 -5.59
CA ASP A 96 -6.26 -12.15 -5.91
C ASP A 96 -6.35 -11.83 -7.41
N TRP A 97 -6.31 -12.86 -8.25
CA TRP A 97 -6.44 -12.74 -9.69
C TRP A 97 -7.76 -12.07 -10.10
N ILE A 98 -7.69 -11.24 -11.13
CA ILE A 98 -8.91 -10.76 -11.81
C ILE A 98 -9.43 -11.93 -12.65
N PRO A 99 -10.68 -12.37 -12.44
CA PRO A 99 -11.24 -13.54 -13.14
C PRO A 99 -11.21 -13.39 -14.66
N ALA A 100 -10.90 -14.46 -15.38
CA ALA A 100 -10.87 -14.47 -16.86
C ALA A 100 -12.20 -14.01 -17.49
N THR A 101 -13.33 -14.21 -16.80
CA THR A 101 -14.67 -13.77 -17.22
C THR A 101 -14.82 -12.23 -17.22
N GLN A 102 -13.93 -11.51 -16.56
CA GLN A 102 -13.88 -10.04 -16.54
C GLN A 102 -12.87 -9.47 -17.56
N LEU A 103 -12.17 -10.34 -18.28
CA LEU A 103 -11.16 -10.00 -19.27
C LEU A 103 -11.63 -10.33 -20.67
N THR A 104 -11.27 -9.48 -21.62
CA THR A 104 -11.53 -9.69 -23.05
C THR A 104 -10.24 -10.15 -23.71
N GLN A 105 -10.25 -11.31 -24.38
CA GLN A 105 -9.13 -11.75 -25.21
C GLN A 105 -9.02 -10.84 -26.43
N VAL A 106 -7.87 -10.21 -26.62
CA VAL A 106 -7.60 -9.24 -27.70
C VAL A 106 -6.57 -9.75 -28.69
N PHE A 107 -5.80 -10.75 -28.30
CA PHE A 107 -4.78 -11.37 -29.17
C PHE A 107 -4.55 -12.83 -28.78
N GLU A 108 -4.31 -13.66 -29.78
CA GLU A 108 -3.77 -15.02 -29.65
C GLU A 108 -2.92 -15.32 -30.88
N GLY A 109 -1.68 -15.77 -30.67
CA GLY A 109 -0.80 -16.12 -31.77
C GLY A 109 0.66 -15.97 -31.45
N THR A 110 1.47 -16.02 -32.49
CA THR A 110 2.93 -15.89 -32.41
C THR A 110 3.32 -14.41 -32.43
N VAL A 111 4.12 -13.99 -31.46
CA VAL A 111 4.78 -12.69 -31.41
C VAL A 111 6.25 -12.81 -31.84
N VAL A 112 6.82 -11.71 -32.33
CA VAL A 112 8.22 -11.67 -32.74
C VAL A 112 8.91 -10.45 -32.14
N LYS A 113 10.19 -10.60 -31.78
CA LYS A 113 11.05 -9.47 -31.41
C LYS A 113 11.51 -8.76 -32.66
N ASN A 114 11.27 -7.47 -32.73
CA ASN A 114 11.77 -6.59 -33.76
C ASN A 114 12.38 -5.33 -33.13
N ASN A 115 13.67 -5.10 -33.30
CA ASN A 115 14.39 -3.96 -32.73
C ASN A 115 14.12 -3.73 -31.22
N ASN A 116 14.24 -4.77 -30.41
CA ASN A 116 13.97 -4.74 -28.98
C ASN A 116 12.53 -4.41 -28.58
N GLN A 117 11.60 -4.63 -29.47
CA GLN A 117 10.17 -4.48 -29.27
C GLN A 117 9.43 -5.75 -29.62
N VAL A 118 8.36 -6.01 -28.86
CA VAL A 118 7.39 -7.08 -29.12
C VAL A 118 6.03 -6.40 -29.31
N GLN A 119 5.52 -6.45 -30.53
CA GLN A 119 4.23 -5.83 -30.89
C GLN A 119 3.11 -6.85 -30.86
N VAL A 120 2.02 -6.48 -30.20
CA VAL A 120 0.77 -7.22 -30.17
C VAL A 120 -0.30 -6.35 -30.83
N ILE A 121 -0.71 -6.73 -32.03
CA ILE A 121 -1.73 -5.99 -32.82
C ILE A 121 -3.06 -6.73 -32.64
N PHE A 122 -4.08 -6.03 -32.21
CA PHE A 122 -5.39 -6.63 -31.93
C PHE A 122 -6.21 -6.82 -33.18
N ALA A 123 -6.80 -8.01 -33.33
CA ALA A 123 -7.78 -8.26 -34.39
C ALA A 123 -9.08 -7.46 -34.17
N THR A 124 -9.49 -7.33 -32.89
CA THR A 124 -10.64 -6.52 -32.49
C THR A 124 -10.18 -5.52 -31.43
N PRO A 125 -10.37 -4.22 -31.65
CA PRO A 125 -9.98 -3.19 -30.68
C PRO A 125 -10.73 -3.37 -29.34
N PHE A 126 -10.04 -3.06 -28.23
CA PHE A 126 -10.64 -3.04 -26.89
C PHE A 126 -11.15 -1.63 -26.56
N ALA A 127 -12.44 -1.52 -26.24
CA ALA A 127 -13.06 -0.24 -25.84
C ALA A 127 -12.67 0.13 -24.41
N TYR A 128 -11.70 1.01 -24.23
CA TYR A 128 -11.31 1.55 -22.94
C TYR A 128 -12.23 2.70 -22.53
N ASN A 129 -12.82 2.61 -21.34
CA ASN A 129 -13.87 3.54 -20.86
C ASN A 129 -13.32 4.85 -20.27
N ASN A 130 -12.03 4.98 -20.02
CA ASN A 130 -11.38 6.12 -19.34
C ASN A 130 -11.99 6.49 -17.97
N THR A 131 -12.62 5.56 -17.29
CA THR A 131 -13.14 5.70 -15.91
C THR A 131 -12.45 4.76 -14.96
N ASP A 132 -12.22 3.54 -15.37
CA ASP A 132 -11.58 2.48 -14.60
C ASP A 132 -10.09 2.36 -14.93
N ASN A 133 -9.37 1.63 -14.11
CA ASN A 133 -8.00 1.21 -14.39
C ASN A 133 -8.00 0.12 -15.48
N LEU A 134 -6.91 0.04 -16.24
CA LEU A 134 -6.72 -0.97 -17.27
C LEU A 134 -5.97 -2.18 -16.69
N VAL A 135 -6.51 -3.38 -16.92
CA VAL A 135 -5.76 -4.62 -16.72
C VAL A 135 -5.19 -5.05 -18.05
N ILE A 136 -3.89 -5.34 -18.06
CA ILE A 136 -3.21 -6.05 -19.13
C ILE A 136 -2.82 -7.42 -18.59
N ALA A 137 -3.37 -8.48 -19.19
CA ALA A 137 -2.98 -9.85 -18.85
C ALA A 137 -2.36 -10.53 -20.07
N ALA A 138 -1.25 -11.23 -19.86
CA ALA A 138 -0.60 -12.00 -20.91
C ALA A 138 -0.30 -13.42 -20.42
N LYS A 139 -0.55 -14.39 -21.29
CA LYS A 139 -0.25 -15.80 -21.08
C LYS A 139 0.71 -16.26 -22.16
N GLU A 140 1.80 -16.87 -21.74
CA GLU A 140 2.75 -17.55 -22.58
C GLU A 140 2.39 -19.04 -22.60
N ASN A 141 2.30 -19.64 -23.79
CA ASN A 141 1.78 -20.98 -24.03
C ASN A 141 2.78 -21.96 -24.67
N SER A 142 4.01 -21.54 -24.92
CA SER A 142 5.00 -22.40 -25.56
C SER A 142 5.58 -23.40 -24.56
N PRO A 143 5.80 -24.66 -24.98
CA PRO A 143 6.38 -25.69 -24.11
C PRO A 143 7.90 -25.56 -23.92
N ASN A 144 8.56 -24.69 -24.64
CA ASN A 144 10.00 -24.47 -24.63
C ASN A 144 10.39 -23.21 -23.87
N ILE A 145 11.66 -23.03 -23.63
CA ILE A 145 12.24 -21.90 -22.91
C ILE A 145 13.35 -21.24 -23.72
N ASP A 146 13.50 -19.93 -23.62
CA ASP A 146 14.64 -19.19 -24.16
C ASP A 146 15.81 -19.26 -23.18
N ILE A 147 16.56 -20.35 -23.23
CA ILE A 147 17.63 -20.71 -22.25
C ILE A 147 18.74 -19.68 -22.11
N ASN A 148 18.90 -18.80 -23.08
CA ASN A 148 19.89 -17.72 -23.04
C ASN A 148 19.37 -16.47 -22.32
N ASN A 149 18.08 -16.44 -21.98
CA ASN A 149 17.52 -15.36 -21.17
C ASN A 149 17.79 -15.64 -19.70
N PHE A 150 17.97 -14.57 -18.95
CA PHE A 150 17.70 -14.61 -17.53
C PHE A 150 16.16 -14.65 -17.33
N ASP A 151 15.71 -15.00 -16.14
CA ASP A 151 14.28 -15.02 -15.77
C ASP A 151 13.54 -13.71 -16.09
N GLU A 152 14.28 -12.64 -16.27
CA GLU A 152 13.81 -11.29 -16.50
C GLU A 152 14.34 -10.77 -17.83
N ALA A 153 13.46 -10.62 -18.80
CA ALA A 153 13.82 -10.23 -20.16
C ALA A 153 13.20 -8.90 -20.62
N PHE A 154 12.06 -8.54 -20.08
CA PHE A 154 11.31 -7.37 -20.53
C PHE A 154 11.59 -6.15 -19.65
N HIS A 155 11.62 -4.98 -20.26
CA HIS A 155 11.77 -3.72 -19.55
C HIS A 155 10.55 -3.45 -18.68
N VAL A 156 10.84 -3.23 -17.39
CA VAL A 156 9.85 -2.93 -16.35
C VAL A 156 10.24 -1.68 -15.59
N TYR A 157 9.30 -1.13 -14.84
CA TYR A 157 9.55 -0.01 -13.93
C TYR A 157 8.76 -0.22 -12.64
N THR A 158 9.31 0.23 -11.54
CA THR A 158 8.64 0.23 -10.24
C THR A 158 7.61 1.34 -10.19
N HIS A 159 6.42 1.02 -9.73
CA HIS A 159 5.33 1.97 -9.56
C HIS A 159 4.56 1.66 -8.26
N ILE A 160 3.26 1.41 -8.33
CA ILE A 160 2.46 1.05 -7.16
C ILE A 160 2.87 -0.35 -6.68
N PRO A 161 3.14 -0.55 -5.38
CA PRO A 161 3.40 -1.87 -4.82
C PRO A 161 2.28 -2.86 -5.18
N TYR A 162 2.68 -4.09 -5.52
CA TYR A 162 1.75 -5.18 -5.87
C TYR A 162 0.80 -4.88 -7.03
N SER A 163 1.22 -4.06 -7.99
CA SER A 163 0.46 -3.79 -9.22
C SER A 163 0.58 -4.89 -10.28
N THR A 164 1.46 -5.86 -10.07
CA THR A 164 1.62 -7.06 -10.88
C THR A 164 1.40 -8.31 -10.03
N LEU A 165 0.69 -9.29 -10.61
CA LEU A 165 0.53 -10.64 -10.09
C LEU A 165 0.92 -11.61 -11.20
N TYR A 166 1.85 -12.54 -10.93
CA TYR A 166 2.32 -13.47 -11.95
C TYR A 166 2.49 -14.88 -11.41
N TYR A 167 2.30 -15.85 -12.31
CA TYR A 167 2.67 -17.24 -12.17
C TYR A 167 3.60 -17.64 -13.32
N LYS A 168 4.60 -18.47 -13.03
CA LYS A 168 5.50 -19.07 -14.01
C LYS A 168 5.85 -20.51 -13.61
N GLY A 169 6.02 -21.40 -14.58
CA GLY A 169 6.35 -22.79 -14.32
C GLY A 169 6.42 -23.65 -15.59
N ASP A 170 6.88 -24.91 -15.42
CA ASP A 170 7.14 -25.84 -16.52
C ASP A 170 6.12 -27.01 -16.59
N ARG A 171 5.01 -26.93 -15.83
CA ARG A 171 4.10 -28.05 -15.65
C ARG A 171 2.85 -28.05 -16.54
N GLY A 172 2.86 -27.32 -17.65
CA GLY A 172 1.76 -27.28 -18.59
C GLY A 172 1.08 -25.93 -18.70
N ILE A 173 0.27 -25.77 -19.74
CA ILE A 173 -0.42 -24.52 -20.07
C ILE A 173 -1.27 -24.07 -18.88
N VAL A 174 -1.15 -22.80 -18.53
CA VAL A 174 -1.91 -22.22 -17.41
C VAL A 174 -3.40 -22.20 -17.73
N ASP A 175 -4.19 -22.87 -16.91
CA ASP A 175 -5.66 -22.80 -16.97
C ASP A 175 -6.14 -21.50 -16.31
N THR A 176 -6.67 -20.59 -17.11
CA THR A 176 -7.19 -19.30 -16.63
C THR A 176 -8.51 -19.41 -15.85
N ALA A 177 -9.18 -20.58 -15.88
CA ALA A 177 -10.36 -20.85 -15.06
C ALA A 177 -10.01 -21.38 -13.67
N ALA A 178 -8.78 -21.90 -13.48
CA ALA A 178 -8.28 -22.47 -12.24
C ALA A 178 -6.83 -22.01 -11.97
N LEU A 179 -6.64 -20.70 -11.78
CA LEU A 179 -5.32 -20.12 -11.63
C LEU A 179 -4.64 -20.58 -10.34
N PRO A 180 -3.35 -20.96 -10.42
CA PRO A 180 -2.54 -21.28 -9.24
C PRO A 180 -2.26 -20.05 -8.42
N GLY A 181 -1.72 -20.23 -7.20
CA GLY A 181 -1.16 -19.14 -6.42
C GLY A 181 -0.02 -18.45 -7.17
N GLY A 182 -0.05 -17.13 -7.26
CA GLY A 182 0.95 -16.31 -7.92
C GLY A 182 1.83 -15.55 -6.96
N ILE A 183 2.80 -14.84 -7.52
CA ILE A 183 3.74 -13.95 -6.83
C ILE A 183 3.37 -12.51 -7.16
N ARG A 184 3.25 -11.65 -6.14
CA ARG A 184 3.02 -10.21 -6.32
C ARG A 184 4.34 -9.49 -6.54
N ALA A 185 4.36 -8.51 -7.45
CA ALA A 185 5.52 -7.67 -7.71
C ALA A 185 5.17 -6.19 -7.75
N ASP A 186 6.17 -5.36 -7.49
CA ASP A 186 6.06 -3.90 -7.41
C ASP A 186 6.41 -3.21 -8.72
N TYR A 187 6.57 -3.97 -9.78
CA TYR A 187 6.92 -3.47 -11.11
C TYR A 187 5.83 -3.83 -12.14
N LYS A 188 5.83 -3.07 -13.23
CA LYS A 188 5.01 -3.29 -14.43
C LYS A 188 5.84 -3.18 -15.69
N SER A 189 5.36 -3.74 -16.79
CA SER A 189 6.01 -3.59 -18.10
C SER A 189 6.02 -2.13 -18.54
N SER A 190 7.15 -1.69 -19.09
CA SER A 190 7.20 -0.54 -19.97
C SER A 190 6.40 -0.87 -21.23
N VAL A 191 5.41 -0.05 -21.57
CA VAL A 191 4.48 -0.38 -22.66
C VAL A 191 4.04 0.85 -23.46
N THR A 192 3.91 0.70 -24.76
CA THR A 192 3.16 1.65 -25.61
C THR A 192 1.78 1.07 -25.87
N ILE A 193 0.74 1.86 -25.59
CA ILE A 193 -0.67 1.54 -25.84
C ILE A 193 -1.12 2.33 -27.07
N SER A 194 -1.45 1.63 -28.12
CA SER A 194 -1.89 2.22 -29.40
C SER A 194 -3.39 2.45 -29.44
N GLY A 195 -3.84 3.56 -30.02
CA GLY A 195 -5.25 3.89 -30.24
C GLY A 195 -5.85 4.86 -29.23
N LEU A 196 -5.16 5.16 -28.13
CA LEU A 196 -5.58 6.18 -27.17
C LEU A 196 -4.81 7.48 -27.40
N THR A 197 -5.51 8.61 -27.28
CA THR A 197 -4.88 9.93 -27.34
C THR A 197 -4.46 10.35 -25.93
N PRO A 198 -3.19 10.72 -25.71
CA PRO A 198 -2.75 11.22 -24.42
C PRO A 198 -3.43 12.57 -24.10
N SER A 199 -3.63 12.84 -22.82
CA SER A 199 -4.04 14.17 -22.35
C SER A 199 -2.91 15.18 -22.56
N THR A 200 -3.26 16.42 -22.84
CA THR A 200 -2.31 17.54 -22.85
C THR A 200 -2.00 18.07 -21.45
N ALA A 201 -2.89 17.81 -20.50
CA ALA A 201 -2.63 18.07 -19.08
C ALA A 201 -1.82 16.92 -18.47
N PRO A 202 -0.92 17.20 -17.52
CA PRO A 202 -0.20 16.14 -16.82
C PRO A 202 -1.17 15.23 -16.04
N GLY A 203 -0.80 13.98 -15.86
CA GLY A 203 -1.56 13.03 -15.02
C GLY A 203 -1.53 13.42 -13.54
N CYS A 204 -2.38 12.79 -12.74
CA CYS A 204 -2.35 12.97 -11.30
C CYS A 204 -1.26 12.11 -10.65
N PRO A 205 -0.55 12.61 -9.61
CA PRO A 205 0.39 11.80 -8.85
C PRO A 205 -0.33 10.68 -8.09
N PHE A 206 0.32 9.54 -7.94
CA PHE A 206 -0.12 8.50 -7.03
C PHE A 206 0.57 8.68 -5.68
N ILE A 207 -0.21 8.90 -4.63
CA ILE A 207 0.29 9.10 -3.27
C ILE A 207 0.62 7.74 -2.68
N ILE A 208 1.88 7.55 -2.25
CA ILE A 208 2.37 6.30 -1.64
C ILE A 208 2.46 6.39 -0.12
N TYR A 209 2.47 7.60 0.43
CA TYR A 209 2.36 7.82 1.88
C TYR A 209 1.89 9.26 2.17
N PRO A 210 0.95 9.47 3.12
CA PRO A 210 0.12 8.45 3.76
C PRO A 210 -0.83 7.77 2.77
N LEU A 211 -1.13 6.47 2.99
CA LEU A 211 -2.12 5.77 2.17
C LEU A 211 -3.53 6.27 2.51
N ASN A 212 -4.45 6.11 1.56
CA ASN A 212 -5.83 6.51 1.79
C ASN A 212 -6.49 5.67 2.90
N ASN A 213 -7.16 6.35 3.83
CA ASN A 213 -7.79 5.78 5.04
C ASN A 213 -6.83 5.19 6.09
N ILE A 214 -5.52 5.43 5.99
CA ILE A 214 -4.59 4.98 7.02
C ILE A 214 -4.81 5.77 8.32
N GLN A 215 -4.66 5.06 9.45
CA GLN A 215 -4.72 5.61 10.81
C GLN A 215 -3.30 5.73 11.38
N ASN A 216 -3.18 6.40 12.51
CA ASN A 216 -1.96 6.50 13.31
C ASN A 216 -0.75 7.08 12.54
N VAL A 217 -1.03 8.04 11.66
CA VAL A 217 0.02 8.76 10.94
C VAL A 217 0.75 9.70 11.92
N SER A 218 2.07 9.75 11.84
CA SER A 218 2.87 10.64 12.70
C SER A 218 2.46 12.11 12.52
N LEU A 219 2.72 12.96 13.52
CA LEU A 219 2.38 14.39 13.45
C LEU A 219 3.24 15.19 12.46
N SER A 220 4.36 14.62 12.02
CA SER A 220 5.24 15.20 11.00
C SER A 220 5.49 14.18 9.88
N PRO A 221 4.47 13.82 9.08
CA PRO A 221 4.61 12.79 8.07
C PRO A 221 5.46 13.28 6.90
N ASN A 222 6.40 12.47 6.43
CA ASN A 222 7.01 12.70 5.14
C ASN A 222 6.07 12.18 4.04
N ILE A 223 5.21 13.06 3.52
CA ILE A 223 4.26 12.78 2.44
C ILE A 223 5.05 12.43 1.18
N LYS A 224 4.71 11.31 0.52
CA LYS A 224 5.42 10.83 -0.67
C LYS A 224 4.46 10.44 -1.78
N TRP A 225 4.88 10.67 -3.01
CA TRP A 225 4.14 10.28 -4.21
C TRP A 225 5.08 9.84 -5.32
N LEU A 226 4.53 9.15 -6.30
CA LEU A 226 5.29 8.72 -7.47
C LEU A 226 5.44 9.87 -8.48
N PRO A 227 6.58 9.94 -9.18
CA PRO A 227 6.78 10.95 -10.20
C PRO A 227 5.80 10.77 -11.36
N VAL A 228 5.31 11.88 -11.89
CA VAL A 228 4.46 11.93 -13.08
C VAL A 228 5.32 12.30 -14.28
N SER A 229 5.24 11.52 -15.35
CA SER A 229 6.00 11.80 -16.59
C SER A 229 5.65 13.17 -17.15
N GLY A 230 6.66 13.99 -17.41
CA GLY A 230 6.49 15.35 -17.92
C GLY A 230 6.04 16.39 -16.91
N ALA A 231 5.94 16.05 -15.63
CA ALA A 231 5.68 17.05 -14.59
C ALA A 231 6.96 17.83 -14.24
N ASP A 232 6.84 19.16 -14.19
CA ASP A 232 7.91 20.07 -13.77
C ASP A 232 7.92 20.28 -12.24
N SER A 233 6.74 20.18 -11.61
CA SER A 233 6.53 20.39 -10.17
C SER A 233 5.16 19.84 -9.74
N TYR A 234 4.87 19.98 -8.45
CA TYR A 234 3.61 19.55 -7.86
C TYR A 234 3.00 20.64 -7.01
N LYS A 235 1.68 20.57 -6.82
CA LYS A 235 0.93 21.40 -5.89
C LYS A 235 0.31 20.52 -4.84
N ILE A 236 0.66 20.79 -3.56
CA ILE A 236 0.10 20.11 -2.40
C ILE A 236 -0.98 20.99 -1.76
N SER A 237 -2.10 20.37 -1.42
CA SER A 237 -3.13 20.93 -0.55
C SER A 237 -3.44 19.96 0.57
N LEU A 238 -3.59 20.46 1.78
CA LEU A 238 -3.93 19.71 2.98
C LEU A 238 -4.93 20.50 3.82
N GLY A 239 -5.99 19.87 4.24
CA GLY A 239 -6.99 20.49 5.09
C GLY A 239 -7.59 19.53 6.10
N THR A 240 -8.40 20.06 7.04
CA THR A 240 -9.10 19.31 8.09
C THR A 240 -10.53 18.91 7.68
N SER A 241 -10.95 19.25 6.47
CA SER A 241 -12.23 18.87 5.89
C SER A 241 -12.08 18.51 4.40
N PRO A 242 -13.01 17.75 3.82
CA PRO A 242 -12.97 17.41 2.38
C PRO A 242 -12.83 18.67 1.51
N GLY A 243 -11.83 18.69 0.62
CA GLY A 243 -11.50 19.84 -0.22
C GLY A 243 -10.84 21.00 0.51
N GLY A 244 -10.61 20.88 1.81
CA GLY A 244 -10.01 21.91 2.65
C GLY A 244 -8.55 22.22 2.29
N THR A 245 -8.13 23.46 2.55
CA THR A 245 -6.77 23.95 2.33
C THR A 245 -6.28 24.80 3.51
N ASP A 246 -6.91 24.63 4.66
CA ASP A 246 -6.66 25.39 5.89
C ASP A 246 -5.29 25.11 6.52
N VAL A 247 -4.65 23.99 6.16
CA VAL A 247 -3.31 23.62 6.63
C VAL A 247 -2.25 23.94 5.57
N ILE A 248 -2.47 23.53 4.34
CA ILE A 248 -1.58 23.79 3.19
C ILE A 248 -2.45 24.15 1.98
N ASN A 249 -2.18 25.29 1.37
CA ASN A 249 -2.92 25.77 0.21
C ASN A 249 -2.05 25.80 -1.03
N GLN A 250 -2.16 24.79 -1.88
CA GLN A 250 -1.51 24.69 -3.20
C GLN A 250 -0.01 25.04 -3.17
N GLN A 251 0.69 24.60 -2.14
CA GLN A 251 2.13 24.82 -2.02
C GLN A 251 2.86 24.10 -3.15
N SER A 252 3.76 24.81 -3.83
CA SER A 252 4.59 24.25 -4.90
C SER A 252 5.76 23.46 -4.34
N VAL A 253 5.99 22.27 -4.90
CA VAL A 253 7.07 21.34 -4.55
C VAL A 253 7.72 20.82 -5.83
N SER A 254 9.04 20.83 -5.92
CA SER A 254 9.78 20.34 -7.10
C SER A 254 10.14 18.85 -7.01
N GLY A 255 10.15 18.28 -5.80
CA GLY A 255 10.42 16.86 -5.54
C GLY A 255 9.16 16.01 -5.52
N THR A 256 9.31 14.75 -5.09
CA THR A 256 8.22 13.78 -4.92
C THR A 256 7.97 13.42 -3.46
N ASP A 257 8.43 14.26 -2.55
CA ASP A 257 8.19 14.17 -1.12
C ASP A 257 8.00 15.56 -0.51
N PHE A 258 7.32 15.60 0.62
CA PHE A 258 7.06 16.83 1.35
C PHE A 258 6.74 16.54 2.82
N THR A 259 7.36 17.28 3.72
CA THR A 259 7.05 17.27 5.15
C THR A 259 6.43 18.61 5.57
N PRO A 260 5.25 18.62 6.21
CA PRO A 260 4.67 19.85 6.75
C PRO A 260 5.64 20.57 7.70
N MET A 261 5.73 21.90 7.62
CA MET A 261 6.65 22.70 8.42
C MET A 261 6.29 22.73 9.92
N ALA A 262 5.02 22.52 10.24
CA ALA A 262 4.52 22.41 11.60
C ALA A 262 3.89 21.04 11.82
N ASN A 263 3.96 20.54 13.06
CA ASN A 263 3.29 19.30 13.42
C ASN A 263 1.77 19.43 13.21
N LEU A 264 1.20 18.37 12.67
CA LEU A 264 -0.24 18.20 12.55
C LEU A 264 -0.86 18.00 13.94
N ALA A 265 -2.14 18.32 14.08
CA ALA A 265 -2.88 18.07 15.33
C ALA A 265 -3.10 16.56 15.52
N THR A 266 -3.14 16.12 16.78
CA THR A 266 -3.38 14.73 17.16
C THR A 266 -4.83 14.30 16.85
N GLY A 267 -5.04 13.01 16.59
CA GLY A 267 -6.36 12.39 16.43
C GLY A 267 -7.23 13.00 15.32
N THR A 268 -6.64 13.73 14.39
CA THR A 268 -7.33 14.57 13.40
C THR A 268 -7.32 13.91 12.02
N ASN A 269 -8.47 13.93 11.35
CA ASN A 269 -8.55 13.55 9.94
C ASN A 269 -8.02 14.68 9.07
N TYR A 270 -7.11 14.33 8.17
CA TYR A 270 -6.57 15.24 7.16
C TYR A 270 -6.92 14.77 5.75
N TYR A 271 -7.22 15.73 4.89
CA TYR A 271 -7.58 15.54 3.49
C TYR A 271 -6.45 16.08 2.61
N LEU A 272 -5.74 15.15 1.97
CA LEU A 272 -4.55 15.42 1.17
C LEU A 272 -4.87 15.34 -0.31
N LYS A 273 -4.51 16.37 -1.05
CA LYS A 273 -4.59 16.38 -2.51
C LYS A 273 -3.29 16.85 -3.12
N ILE A 274 -2.79 16.11 -4.11
CA ILE A 274 -1.59 16.47 -4.85
C ILE A 274 -1.94 16.54 -6.33
N ALA A 275 -1.53 17.62 -6.98
CA ALA A 275 -1.66 17.83 -8.42
C ALA A 275 -0.28 18.03 -9.03
N SER A 276 -0.02 17.46 -10.20
CA SER A 276 1.19 17.73 -10.98
C SER A 276 1.05 19.00 -11.82
N VAL A 277 2.16 19.61 -12.15
CA VAL A 277 2.22 20.81 -12.98
C VAL A 277 3.20 20.57 -14.13
N SER A 278 2.80 20.87 -15.36
CA SER A 278 3.66 20.85 -16.53
C SER A 278 3.38 22.07 -17.40
N ALA A 279 4.41 22.83 -17.77
CA ALA A 279 4.29 24.05 -18.57
C ALA A 279 3.16 25.00 -18.07
N ASN A 280 3.03 25.17 -16.75
CA ASN A 280 1.99 25.92 -16.05
C ASN A 280 0.57 25.33 -16.13
N VAL A 281 0.39 24.16 -16.73
CA VAL A 281 -0.89 23.43 -16.68
C VAL A 281 -0.90 22.52 -15.47
N VAL A 282 -1.94 22.66 -14.64
CA VAL A 282 -2.12 21.86 -13.43
C VAL A 282 -3.05 20.68 -13.75
N SER A 283 -2.69 19.49 -13.30
CA SER A 283 -3.58 18.33 -13.42
C SER A 283 -4.91 18.56 -12.70
N SER A 284 -5.99 18.06 -13.27
CA SER A 284 -7.34 18.21 -12.73
C SER A 284 -7.96 16.86 -12.39
N GLY A 285 -8.94 16.85 -11.48
CA GLY A 285 -9.64 15.61 -11.11
C GLY A 285 -8.81 14.63 -10.28
N CYS A 286 -7.70 15.09 -9.67
CA CYS A 286 -6.89 14.26 -8.79
C CYS A 286 -7.67 13.86 -7.54
N SER A 287 -7.54 12.59 -7.16
CA SER A 287 -8.18 12.04 -5.97
C SER A 287 -7.66 12.69 -4.70
N GLU A 288 -8.56 12.90 -3.77
CA GLU A 288 -8.22 13.31 -2.41
C GLU A 288 -8.07 12.07 -1.54
N TYR A 289 -7.01 12.03 -0.74
CA TYR A 289 -6.71 10.96 0.22
C TYR A 289 -7.02 11.47 1.62
N VAL A 290 -7.64 10.63 2.43
CA VAL A 290 -7.87 10.93 3.85
C VAL A 290 -6.94 10.05 4.69
N PHE A 291 -6.37 10.64 5.75
CA PHE A 291 -5.63 9.91 6.76
C PHE A 291 -5.90 10.52 8.14
N LYS A 292 -5.68 9.75 9.20
CA LYS A 292 -5.83 10.21 10.57
C LYS A 292 -4.50 10.16 11.30
N THR A 293 -4.16 11.22 11.99
CA THR A 293 -2.96 11.29 12.83
C THR A 293 -3.12 10.45 14.09
N ILE A 294 -1.98 10.11 14.73
CA ILE A 294 -1.94 9.44 16.03
C ILE A 294 -2.82 10.19 17.03
N PRO A 295 -3.52 9.46 17.94
CA PRO A 295 -4.31 10.07 19.01
C PRO A 295 -3.41 10.85 19.98
N PRO A 296 -3.98 11.68 20.88
CA PRO A 296 -3.22 12.27 21.96
C PRO A 296 -2.71 11.20 22.92
N VAL A 297 -1.66 11.50 23.67
CA VAL A 297 -1.15 10.64 24.73
C VAL A 297 -2.27 10.30 25.71
N PRO A 298 -2.45 9.01 26.11
CA PRO A 298 -3.46 8.59 27.03
C PRO A 298 -3.37 9.28 28.41
N LEU A 299 -4.49 9.57 29.04
CA LEU A 299 -4.49 10.16 30.37
C LEU A 299 -3.87 9.24 31.44
N ASN A 300 -3.91 7.93 31.22
CA ASN A 300 -3.33 6.90 32.06
C ASN A 300 -1.98 6.37 31.53
N ASP A 301 -1.30 7.13 30.71
CA ASP A 301 0.07 6.86 30.22
C ASP A 301 1.08 6.76 31.39
N ALA A 302 0.93 7.58 32.40
CA ALA A 302 1.76 7.52 33.61
C ALA A 302 0.99 6.88 34.78
N CYS A 303 1.71 6.18 35.66
CA CYS A 303 1.16 5.57 36.86
C CYS A 303 0.29 6.54 37.71
N SER A 304 0.69 7.82 37.80
CA SER A 304 -0.06 8.85 38.52
C SER A 304 -1.44 9.15 37.91
N GLY A 305 -1.63 8.82 36.65
CA GLY A 305 -2.89 8.94 35.91
C GLY A 305 -3.70 7.66 35.87
N ALA A 306 -3.31 6.61 36.59
CA ALA A 306 -3.95 5.29 36.56
C ALA A 306 -5.46 5.34 36.74
N PHE A 307 -6.21 4.73 35.82
CA PHE A 307 -7.66 4.68 35.86
C PHE A 307 -8.15 3.74 36.96
N LEU A 308 -9.02 4.23 37.85
CA LEU A 308 -9.54 3.46 38.98
C LEU A 308 -10.68 2.51 38.55
N ALA A 309 -10.46 1.22 38.66
CA ALA A 309 -11.51 0.21 38.61
C ALA A 309 -12.23 0.17 39.96
N SER A 310 -13.37 0.89 40.08
CA SER A 310 -14.14 1.03 41.33
C SER A 310 -15.37 0.12 41.41
N ALA A 311 -15.75 -0.53 40.31
CA ALA A 311 -16.86 -1.48 40.25
C ALA A 311 -16.49 -2.67 39.37
N PHE A 312 -16.95 -3.88 39.72
CA PHE A 312 -16.59 -5.11 39.01
C PHE A 312 -17.84 -5.87 38.51
N PRO A 313 -17.82 -6.49 37.31
CA PRO A 313 -16.67 -6.47 36.38
C PRO A 313 -16.39 -5.07 35.87
N TYR A 314 -15.09 -4.69 35.83
CA TYR A 314 -14.63 -3.47 35.17
C TYR A 314 -14.20 -3.80 33.73
N ALA A 315 -14.59 -3.00 32.78
CA ALA A 315 -14.11 -3.13 31.42
C ALA A 315 -13.76 -1.75 30.83
N TYR A 316 -12.63 -1.66 30.17
CA TYR A 316 -12.15 -0.46 29.49
C TYR A 316 -11.48 -0.81 28.17
N THR A 317 -11.83 -0.11 27.10
CA THR A 317 -11.13 -0.21 25.82
C THR A 317 -10.17 0.95 25.69
N GLN A 318 -8.89 0.63 25.60
CA GLN A 318 -7.80 1.57 25.39
C GLN A 318 -7.55 1.68 23.87
N ASP A 319 -8.02 2.74 23.24
CA ASP A 319 -7.94 2.93 21.79
C ASP A 319 -6.85 3.95 21.38
N ASP A 320 -6.17 4.53 22.34
CA ASP A 320 -5.09 5.50 22.20
C ASP A 320 -3.72 4.98 22.67
N ALA A 321 -3.60 3.68 22.95
CA ALA A 321 -2.36 3.05 23.42
C ALA A 321 -1.17 3.28 22.47
N VAL A 322 -1.42 3.38 21.17
CA VAL A 322 -0.39 3.69 20.14
C VAL A 322 0.34 5.03 20.36
N SER A 323 -0.17 5.87 21.26
CA SER A 323 0.41 7.18 21.59
C SER A 323 1.02 7.25 23.00
N THR A 324 1.16 6.10 23.68
CA THR A 324 1.90 6.04 24.95
C THR A 324 3.31 6.57 24.78
N THR A 325 3.87 7.11 25.84
CA THR A 325 5.26 7.55 25.89
C THR A 325 6.12 6.48 26.55
N ASN A 326 7.35 6.30 26.08
CA ASN A 326 8.25 5.31 26.64
C ASN A 326 8.53 5.60 28.13
N ASN A 327 8.06 4.70 29.00
CA ASN A 327 8.23 4.73 30.44
C ASN A 327 9.42 3.89 30.92
N ALA A 328 10.31 3.43 30.02
CA ALA A 328 11.48 2.63 30.35
C ALA A 328 12.31 3.24 31.48
N GLY A 329 12.50 2.49 32.55
CA GLY A 329 13.23 2.91 33.74
C GLY A 329 12.37 3.36 34.93
N ASN A 330 11.06 3.55 34.76
CA ASN A 330 10.14 3.90 35.86
C ASN A 330 9.40 2.71 36.46
N ILE A 331 9.52 1.53 35.85
CA ILE A 331 8.86 0.29 36.31
C ILE A 331 9.94 -0.62 36.87
N SER A 332 9.82 -1.00 38.15
CA SER A 332 10.64 -2.08 38.70
C SER A 332 10.26 -3.36 37.96
N VAL A 333 11.21 -4.01 37.31
CA VAL A 333 10.99 -5.22 36.53
C VAL A 333 10.39 -6.30 37.45
N CYS A 334 9.20 -6.73 37.12
CA CYS A 334 8.53 -7.89 37.75
C CYS A 334 9.16 -9.17 37.17
N SER A 335 10.40 -9.48 37.51
CA SER A 335 11.08 -10.65 36.96
C SER A 335 10.78 -11.91 37.76
N SER A 336 9.59 -12.47 37.66
CA SER A 336 9.38 -13.88 38.04
C SER A 336 9.73 -14.85 36.90
N ALA A 337 9.87 -14.37 35.66
CA ALA A 337 10.09 -15.19 34.48
C ALA A 337 11.36 -14.85 33.66
N GLY A 338 12.20 -13.93 34.09
CA GLY A 338 13.42 -13.58 33.40
C GLY A 338 13.23 -12.58 32.23
N ASP A 339 12.09 -11.94 32.14
CA ASP A 339 11.76 -11.00 31.09
C ASP A 339 12.21 -9.58 31.36
N THR A 340 12.56 -8.87 30.32
CA THR A 340 13.32 -7.62 30.33
C THR A 340 12.49 -6.38 30.67
N GLY A 341 11.21 -6.52 30.98
CA GLY A 341 10.33 -5.42 31.36
C GLY A 341 9.46 -4.90 30.24
N MET A 342 8.44 -4.15 30.59
CA MET A 342 7.58 -3.44 29.66
C MET A 342 8.22 -2.11 29.27
N ASN A 343 8.24 -1.81 27.98
CA ASN A 343 8.77 -0.56 27.49
C ASN A 343 7.83 0.60 27.70
N ASP A 344 6.61 0.45 27.30
CA ASP A 344 5.55 1.42 27.41
C ASP A 344 4.40 0.85 28.24
N GLY A 345 3.29 1.51 28.25
CA GLY A 345 2.09 0.96 28.81
C GLY A 345 1.14 1.98 29.36
N THR A 346 -0.06 1.51 29.58
CA THR A 346 -1.12 2.27 30.23
C THR A 346 -1.44 1.71 31.60
N TRP A 347 -1.84 2.59 32.51
CA TRP A 347 -1.99 2.27 33.91
C TRP A 347 -3.45 2.25 34.35
N PHE A 348 -3.78 1.20 35.09
CA PHE A 348 -5.06 1.03 35.81
C PHE A 348 -4.76 0.75 37.28
N LYS A 349 -5.74 0.94 38.15
CA LYS A 349 -5.61 0.60 39.54
C LYS A 349 -6.90 0.11 40.14
N LEU A 350 -6.78 -0.66 41.20
CA LEU A 350 -7.90 -1.09 42.07
C LEU A 350 -7.50 -1.00 43.53
N ILE A 351 -8.50 -0.97 44.43
CA ILE A 351 -8.30 -1.09 45.87
C ILE A 351 -8.62 -2.52 46.27
N GLY A 352 -7.67 -3.18 46.93
CA GLY A 352 -7.83 -4.52 47.42
C GLY A 352 -8.91 -4.61 48.54
N ASP A 353 -9.55 -5.77 48.62
CA ASP A 353 -10.63 -6.05 49.58
C ASP A 353 -10.60 -7.50 50.08
N ASP A 354 -9.42 -8.10 50.20
CA ASP A 354 -9.13 -9.49 50.54
C ASP A 354 -9.66 -10.53 49.55
N SER A 355 -10.01 -10.10 48.35
CA SER A 355 -10.45 -10.97 47.25
C SER A 355 -9.36 -11.20 46.21
N GLN A 356 -9.61 -12.17 45.34
CA GLN A 356 -8.83 -12.36 44.12
C GLN A 356 -9.51 -11.65 42.93
N TYR A 357 -8.70 -11.15 42.03
CA TYR A 357 -9.14 -10.51 40.81
C TYR A 357 -8.46 -11.14 39.58
N THR A 358 -9.25 -11.45 38.58
CA THR A 358 -8.74 -11.81 37.26
C THR A 358 -8.66 -10.55 36.38
N ILE A 359 -7.48 -10.26 35.89
CA ILE A 359 -7.16 -9.15 34.96
C ILE A 359 -6.93 -9.79 33.61
N LYS A 360 -7.73 -9.41 32.62
CA LYS A 360 -7.67 -9.99 31.28
C LYS A 360 -7.52 -8.87 30.25
N VAL A 361 -6.57 -9.03 29.32
CA VAL A 361 -6.34 -8.14 28.18
C VAL A 361 -6.63 -8.90 26.89
N THR A 362 -7.48 -8.34 26.04
CA THR A 362 -7.86 -8.91 24.74
C THR A 362 -7.70 -7.87 23.64
N MET A 363 -7.17 -8.28 22.49
CA MET A 363 -6.98 -7.45 21.31
C MET A 363 -8.13 -7.60 20.32
N PRO A 364 -8.40 -6.60 19.47
CA PRO A 364 -9.26 -6.75 18.31
C PRO A 364 -8.68 -7.78 17.31
N ALA A 365 -9.56 -8.39 16.54
CA ALA A 365 -9.15 -9.36 15.53
C ALA A 365 -8.18 -8.75 14.51
N GLY A 366 -7.04 -9.40 14.30
CA GLY A 366 -6.00 -8.97 13.37
C GLY A 366 -4.94 -8.03 13.95
N SER A 367 -5.01 -7.68 15.22
CA SER A 367 -3.90 -6.99 15.92
C SER A 367 -2.67 -7.89 15.97
N SER A 368 -1.50 -7.29 15.82
CA SER A 368 -0.20 -7.94 16.05
C SER A 368 0.43 -7.55 17.38
N PHE A 369 -0.22 -6.68 18.13
CA PHE A 369 0.24 -6.24 19.44
C PHE A 369 0.40 -7.45 20.39
N ASP A 370 1.56 -7.54 21.03
CA ASP A 370 1.91 -8.57 21.99
C ASP A 370 1.86 -7.96 23.41
N PRO A 371 0.72 -8.11 24.12
CA PRO A 371 0.53 -7.44 25.39
C PRO A 371 1.18 -8.18 26.55
N GLN A 372 1.78 -7.44 27.43
CA GLN A 372 2.23 -7.91 28.74
C GLN A 372 1.41 -7.22 29.83
N ILE A 373 1.10 -7.94 30.93
CA ILE A 373 0.43 -7.39 32.10
C ILE A 373 1.35 -7.48 33.32
N GLY A 374 1.61 -6.33 33.95
CA GLY A 374 2.27 -6.27 35.27
C GLY A 374 1.32 -5.78 36.35
N ALA A 375 1.31 -6.44 37.51
CA ALA A 375 0.60 -6.01 38.68
C ALA A 375 1.58 -5.59 39.80
N TYR A 376 1.31 -4.48 40.42
CA TYR A 376 2.18 -3.85 41.41
C TYR A 376 1.36 -3.42 42.62
N SER A 377 1.99 -3.37 43.81
CA SER A 377 1.47 -2.74 45.02
C SER A 377 2.35 -1.57 45.44
N GLY A 378 1.86 -0.69 46.28
CA GLY A 378 2.62 0.44 46.81
C GLY A 378 2.16 1.80 46.27
N SER A 379 3.08 2.64 45.83
CA SER A 379 2.79 3.94 45.24
C SER A 379 3.56 4.11 43.94
N CYS A 380 3.13 5.01 43.05
CA CYS A 380 3.82 5.28 41.79
C CYS A 380 5.30 5.67 41.91
N SER A 381 5.71 6.20 43.07
CA SER A 381 7.12 6.51 43.38
C SER A 381 7.90 5.32 43.97
N ASN A 382 7.21 4.25 44.38
CA ASN A 382 7.82 3.06 44.97
C ASN A 382 6.89 1.85 44.77
N LEU A 383 6.85 1.36 43.55
CA LEU A 383 6.10 0.20 43.14
C LEU A 383 6.83 -1.09 43.55
N SER A 384 6.11 -2.04 44.11
CA SER A 384 6.59 -3.39 44.41
C SER A 384 5.86 -4.36 43.49
N CYS A 385 6.59 -5.17 42.77
CA CYS A 385 6.02 -6.22 41.91
C CYS A 385 5.18 -7.19 42.73
N VAL A 386 4.00 -7.51 42.27
CA VAL A 386 3.10 -8.56 42.80
C VAL A 386 3.16 -9.77 41.89
N ASP A 387 2.91 -9.58 40.61
CA ASP A 387 2.96 -10.66 39.61
C ASP A 387 2.98 -10.07 38.20
N THR A 388 3.34 -10.90 37.21
CA THR A 388 3.35 -10.52 35.77
C THR A 388 2.94 -11.70 34.90
N VAL A 389 2.41 -11.43 33.73
CA VAL A 389 2.09 -12.44 32.72
C VAL A 389 2.42 -11.96 31.33
N ASP A 390 3.00 -12.88 30.54
CA ASP A 390 3.34 -12.79 29.14
C ASP A 390 3.44 -14.22 28.59
N ASN A 391 2.30 -14.78 28.23
CA ASN A 391 2.20 -16.19 27.81
C ASN A 391 1.69 -16.34 26.38
N ALA A 392 1.02 -15.34 25.85
CA ALA A 392 0.45 -15.37 24.51
C ALA A 392 1.29 -14.46 23.60
N GLY A 393 1.58 -14.88 22.38
CA GLY A 393 2.22 -14.03 21.40
C GLY A 393 1.25 -13.01 20.81
N GLY A 394 1.76 -12.19 19.88
CA GLY A 394 1.04 -11.07 19.26
C GLY A 394 -0.39 -11.39 18.83
N GLY A 395 -1.32 -10.52 19.20
CA GLY A 395 -2.77 -10.70 19.00
C GLY A 395 -3.42 -11.67 19.97
N GLY A 396 -2.65 -12.25 20.89
CA GLY A 396 -3.13 -13.20 21.90
C GLY A 396 -3.89 -12.53 23.05
N THR A 397 -4.35 -13.33 24.00
CA THR A 397 -5.05 -12.87 25.21
C THR A 397 -4.19 -13.14 26.42
N GLU A 398 -3.89 -12.12 27.20
CA GLU A 398 -3.22 -12.28 28.48
C GLU A 398 -4.21 -12.33 29.63
N THR A 399 -3.90 -13.13 30.66
CA THR A 399 -4.73 -13.27 31.86
C THR A 399 -3.87 -13.43 33.10
N LEU A 400 -4.00 -12.51 34.04
CA LEU A 400 -3.31 -12.51 35.34
C LEU A 400 -4.32 -12.61 36.46
N THR A 401 -4.03 -13.41 37.49
CA THR A 401 -4.85 -13.49 38.71
C THR A 401 -4.08 -12.97 39.92
N VAL A 402 -4.62 -11.96 40.58
CA VAL A 402 -3.97 -11.27 41.70
C VAL A 402 -4.81 -11.43 42.96
N ALA A 403 -4.20 -11.93 44.05
CA ALA A 403 -4.78 -11.90 45.37
C ALA A 403 -4.49 -10.55 46.03
N THR A 404 -5.50 -9.94 46.61
CA THR A 404 -5.39 -8.60 47.17
C THR A 404 -5.57 -8.57 48.69
N THR A 405 -5.02 -7.53 49.33
CA THR A 405 -5.20 -7.22 50.73
C THR A 405 -6.11 -6.00 50.87
N ALA A 406 -7.07 -6.05 51.82
CA ALA A 406 -8.02 -4.96 52.02
C ALA A 406 -7.33 -3.62 52.27
N GLY A 407 -7.76 -2.57 51.54
CA GLY A 407 -7.26 -1.20 51.62
C GLY A 407 -5.93 -0.93 50.93
N THR A 408 -5.30 -1.94 50.34
CA THR A 408 -4.05 -1.76 49.57
C THR A 408 -4.36 -1.35 48.12
N GLU A 409 -3.66 -0.33 47.59
CA GLU A 409 -3.71 0.02 46.16
C GLU A 409 -2.88 -0.98 45.34
N TYR A 410 -3.49 -1.49 44.28
CA TYR A 410 -2.82 -2.31 43.27
C TYR A 410 -2.85 -1.57 41.95
N PHE A 411 -1.68 -1.44 41.32
CA PHE A 411 -1.50 -0.83 40.01
C PHE A 411 -1.31 -1.94 38.97
N ILE A 412 -1.94 -1.78 37.84
CA ILE A 412 -1.88 -2.69 36.70
C ILE A 412 -1.33 -1.90 35.52
N ASN A 413 -0.24 -2.36 34.95
CA ASN A 413 0.32 -1.83 33.72
C ASN A 413 0.07 -2.82 32.57
N VAL A 414 -0.34 -2.30 31.42
CA VAL A 414 -0.52 -3.07 30.19
C VAL A 414 0.33 -2.39 29.12
N GLY A 415 1.36 -3.06 28.62
CA GLY A 415 2.29 -2.55 27.63
C GLY A 415 2.75 -3.62 26.65
N ALA A 416 3.64 -3.27 25.75
CA ALA A 416 4.20 -4.18 24.74
C ALA A 416 5.27 -5.08 25.36
N TYR A 417 5.30 -6.35 24.89
CA TYR A 417 6.45 -7.22 25.08
C TYR A 417 7.53 -6.87 24.05
N ASP A 418 8.39 -5.98 24.37
CA ASP A 418 9.65 -5.74 23.65
C ASP A 418 10.50 -4.78 24.49
N ASP A 419 11.79 -4.98 24.53
CA ASP A 419 12.76 -4.10 25.16
C ASP A 419 13.23 -2.97 24.22
N THR A 420 12.72 -2.90 23.00
CA THR A 420 13.03 -1.84 22.04
C THR A 420 12.11 -0.64 22.25
N THR A 421 12.64 0.54 22.04
CA THR A 421 11.92 1.83 22.20
C THR A 421 10.80 2.06 21.18
N ASP A 422 10.62 1.16 20.23
CA ASP A 422 9.72 1.29 19.09
C ASP A 422 8.69 0.14 19.01
N ALA A 423 8.45 -0.61 20.10
CA ALA A 423 7.44 -1.68 20.10
C ALA A 423 6.05 -1.10 19.83
N PRO A 424 5.34 -1.57 18.78
CA PRO A 424 4.04 -1.03 18.43
C PRO A 424 2.99 -1.48 19.45
N GLU A 425 2.38 -0.53 20.11
CA GLU A 425 1.16 -0.75 20.86
C GLU A 425 -0.06 -0.56 19.97
N ASP A 426 -1.17 -1.17 20.35
CA ASP A 426 -2.43 -1.11 19.61
C ASP A 426 -3.61 -1.11 20.58
N THR A 427 -4.79 -0.92 20.06
CA THR A 427 -6.04 -0.98 20.80
C THR A 427 -6.19 -2.32 21.53
N PHE A 428 -6.57 -2.27 22.81
CA PHE A 428 -6.93 -3.46 23.59
C PHE A 428 -8.14 -3.22 24.49
N THR A 429 -8.75 -4.28 24.98
CA THR A 429 -9.76 -4.22 26.03
C THR A 429 -9.25 -4.89 27.29
N LEU A 430 -9.15 -4.11 28.38
CA LEU A 430 -8.90 -4.61 29.73
C LEU A 430 -10.23 -4.98 30.41
N THR A 431 -10.28 -6.14 31.02
CA THR A 431 -11.39 -6.55 31.90
C THR A 431 -10.83 -7.00 33.25
N ILE A 432 -11.38 -6.46 34.34
CA ILE A 432 -11.04 -6.87 35.69
C ILE A 432 -12.30 -7.49 36.33
N THR A 433 -12.21 -8.74 36.76
CA THR A 433 -13.32 -9.48 37.36
C THR A 433 -12.93 -9.93 38.78
N LYS A 434 -13.80 -9.67 39.76
CA LYS A 434 -13.65 -10.17 41.13
C LYS A 434 -14.07 -11.64 41.15
N LEU A 435 -13.25 -12.51 41.75
CA LEU A 435 -13.51 -13.94 41.92
C LEU A 435 -14.24 -14.25 43.23
#